data_9d6dec2395aa1be081edba8355fa797d
#
_entry.id   9d6dec2395aa1be081edba8355fa797d
#
_cell.length_a   1.000
_cell.length_b   1.000
_cell.length_c   1.000
_cell.angle_alpha   90.00
_cell.angle_beta   90.00
_cell.angle_gamma   90.00
#
_symmetry.space_group_name_H-M   'P 1'
#
loop_
_entity.id
_entity.type
_entity.pdbx_description
1 polymer ?
#
loop_
_entity_poly.entity_id
_entity_poly.type
_entity_poly.pdbx_seq_one_letter_code
_entity_poly.pdbx_strand_id
1 'polypeptide(L)'
;MNQQTAPAKSKFSSYQVLVIVLLALTQFTVVLDFMVMSPLGDMLMKSMKLTTSQFGLAVSAYAFSAGISGLLTAGFADKYDRKKLLLFFYIGFIAGTLFCGLTSSYTMLISARIITGLFGGVIGSVSMAIVADLFPMQQRGRVMGFMQMGFGASQVLGIPISLFIANTWGWQSPFFMIVILAVIVWLIISFKMQPVNKHLEIPAERN
;
A
#
# COMPACT_ATOMS: atom_id res chain seq x y z
N MET A 1 12.44 32.66 32.97
CA MET A 1 11.52 32.12 31.95
C MET A 1 12.33 31.93 30.68
N ASN A 2 12.81 30.67 30.44
CA ASN A 2 13.52 30.32 29.21
C ASN A 2 12.47 30.16 28.11
N GLN A 3 12.42 31.07 27.15
CA GLN A 3 11.72 30.90 25.91
C GLN A 3 12.50 29.83 25.13
N GLN A 4 12.03 28.57 25.14
CA GLN A 4 12.43 27.56 24.20
C GLN A 4 11.98 28.04 22.82
N THR A 5 12.89 28.61 22.05
CA THR A 5 12.70 28.89 20.63
C THR A 5 12.30 27.60 19.95
N ALA A 6 11.07 27.54 19.41
CA ALA A 6 10.59 26.41 18.63
C ALA A 6 11.60 26.10 17.51
N PRO A 7 12.01 24.84 17.34
CA PRO A 7 12.99 24.49 16.32
C PRO A 7 12.47 24.90 14.96
N ALA A 8 13.26 25.65 14.21
CA ALA A 8 12.93 26.10 12.86
C ALA A 8 12.51 24.88 12.01
N LYS A 9 11.34 24.97 11.35
CA LYS A 9 10.83 23.92 10.46
C LYS A 9 11.87 23.64 9.36
N SER A 10 12.71 22.63 9.53
CA SER A 10 13.70 22.26 8.53
C SER A 10 12.98 21.86 7.24
N LYS A 11 13.42 22.40 6.11
CA LYS A 11 12.90 22.06 4.79
C LYS A 11 13.33 20.64 4.44
N PHE A 12 12.46 19.87 3.82
CA PHE A 12 12.82 18.56 3.27
C PHE A 12 13.78 18.73 2.10
N SER A 13 14.75 17.82 1.98
CA SER A 13 15.57 17.73 0.77
C SER A 13 14.73 17.22 -0.41
N SER A 14 15.17 17.48 -1.64
CA SER A 14 14.50 16.98 -2.85
C SER A 14 14.34 15.46 -2.84
N TYR A 15 15.34 14.74 -2.33
CA TYR A 15 15.27 13.28 -2.17
C TYR A 15 14.22 12.86 -1.13
N GLN A 16 14.15 13.54 0.00
CA GLN A 16 13.13 13.28 1.04
C GLN A 16 11.72 13.52 0.51
N VAL A 17 11.51 14.59 -0.27
CA VAL A 17 10.21 14.85 -0.92
C VAL A 17 9.86 13.73 -1.89
N LEU A 18 10.81 13.28 -2.71
CA LEU A 18 10.60 12.15 -3.62
C LEU A 18 10.15 10.90 -2.86
N VAL A 19 10.85 10.54 -1.77
CA VAL A 19 10.48 9.37 -0.95
C VAL A 19 9.08 9.51 -0.37
N ILE A 20 8.73 10.69 0.20
CA ILE A 20 7.39 10.95 0.74
C ILE A 20 6.32 10.74 -0.34
N VAL A 21 6.51 11.30 -1.54
CA VAL A 21 5.56 11.17 -2.65
C VAL A 21 5.42 9.71 -3.08
N LEU A 22 6.52 8.96 -3.20
CA LEU A 22 6.50 7.55 -3.59
C LEU A 22 5.77 6.70 -2.55
N LEU A 23 6.01 6.92 -1.26
CA LEU A 23 5.31 6.21 -0.19
C LEU A 23 3.82 6.59 -0.14
N ALA A 24 3.46 7.84 -0.38
CA ALA A 24 2.07 8.28 -0.47
C ALA A 24 1.34 7.66 -1.67
N LEU A 25 2.00 7.56 -2.84
CA LEU A 25 1.44 6.89 -4.03
C LEU A 25 1.32 5.38 -3.82
N THR A 26 2.28 4.75 -3.15
CA THR A 26 2.19 3.33 -2.75
C THR A 26 0.98 3.12 -1.84
N GLN A 27 0.80 3.97 -0.83
CA GLN A 27 -0.35 3.93 0.07
C GLN A 27 -1.66 4.15 -0.69
N PHE A 28 -1.69 5.10 -1.63
CA PHE A 28 -2.85 5.35 -2.50
C PHE A 28 -3.29 4.09 -3.25
N THR A 29 -2.36 3.37 -3.90
CA THR A 29 -2.71 2.17 -4.69
C THR A 29 -3.20 1.03 -3.81
N VAL A 30 -2.56 0.78 -2.67
CA VAL A 30 -2.92 -0.29 -1.73
C VAL A 30 -4.30 -0.03 -1.11
N VAL A 31 -4.56 1.20 -0.68
CA VAL A 31 -5.84 1.58 -0.09
C VAL A 31 -6.96 1.56 -1.14
N LEU A 32 -6.67 2.05 -2.35
CA LEU A 32 -7.65 2.05 -3.43
C LEU A 32 -8.08 0.63 -3.81
N ASP A 33 -7.15 -0.32 -3.93
CA ASP A 33 -7.46 -1.73 -4.21
C ASP A 33 -8.40 -2.35 -3.16
N PHE A 34 -8.16 -2.04 -1.89
CA PHE A 34 -9.04 -2.50 -0.82
C PHE A 34 -10.41 -1.83 -0.87
N MET A 35 -10.44 -0.51 -0.99
CA MET A 35 -11.67 0.28 -0.88
C MET A 35 -12.59 0.17 -2.10
N VAL A 36 -12.03 -0.05 -3.30
CA VAL A 36 -12.81 -0.11 -4.54
C VAL A 36 -13.75 -1.32 -4.60
N MET A 37 -13.44 -2.39 -3.87
CA MET A 37 -14.30 -3.58 -3.81
C MET A 37 -15.73 -3.26 -3.35
N SER A 38 -15.87 -2.42 -2.31
CA SER A 38 -17.19 -2.12 -1.75
C SER A 38 -18.14 -1.45 -2.76
N PRO A 39 -17.77 -0.34 -3.43
CA PRO A 39 -18.63 0.28 -4.43
C PRO A 39 -18.82 -0.55 -5.71
N LEU A 40 -17.90 -1.47 -6.03
CA LEU A 40 -18.06 -2.41 -7.14
C LEU A 40 -18.96 -3.61 -6.81
N GLY A 41 -19.41 -3.75 -5.55
CA GLY A 41 -20.07 -4.95 -5.05
C GLY A 41 -21.27 -5.39 -5.86
N ASP A 42 -22.17 -4.46 -6.21
CA ASP A 42 -23.37 -4.78 -6.99
C ASP A 42 -23.02 -5.29 -8.41
N MET A 43 -22.10 -4.63 -9.09
CA MET A 43 -21.64 -5.05 -10.42
C MET A 43 -20.97 -6.42 -10.39
N LEU A 44 -20.13 -6.66 -9.39
CA LEU A 44 -19.38 -7.89 -9.22
C LEU A 44 -20.28 -9.05 -8.84
N MET A 45 -21.22 -8.84 -7.91
CA MET A 45 -22.19 -9.86 -7.53
C MET A 45 -23.07 -10.27 -8.71
N LYS A 46 -23.56 -9.31 -9.51
CA LYS A 46 -24.36 -9.58 -10.70
C LYS A 46 -23.55 -10.32 -11.77
N SER A 47 -22.33 -9.86 -12.06
CA SER A 47 -21.47 -10.44 -13.10
C SER A 47 -21.06 -11.87 -12.79
N MET A 48 -20.67 -12.15 -11.55
CA MET A 48 -20.16 -13.45 -11.12
C MET A 48 -21.23 -14.32 -10.43
N LYS A 49 -22.49 -13.85 -10.36
CA LYS A 49 -23.63 -14.51 -9.70
C LYS A 49 -23.33 -14.88 -8.24
N LEU A 50 -22.69 -13.97 -7.50
CA LEU A 50 -22.33 -14.17 -6.10
C LEU A 50 -23.48 -13.82 -5.17
N THR A 51 -23.58 -14.55 -4.06
CA THR A 51 -24.40 -14.16 -2.93
C THR A 51 -23.74 -13.04 -2.14
N THR A 52 -24.52 -12.29 -1.35
CA THR A 52 -23.97 -11.25 -0.45
C THR A 52 -22.96 -11.82 0.55
N SER A 53 -23.19 -13.04 1.04
CA SER A 53 -22.25 -13.72 1.93
C SER A 53 -20.92 -14.02 1.25
N GLN A 54 -20.94 -14.50 0.01
CA GLN A 54 -19.72 -14.77 -0.77
C GLN A 54 -18.94 -13.49 -1.06
N PHE A 55 -19.64 -12.41 -1.39
CA PHE A 55 -19.01 -11.11 -1.57
C PHE A 55 -18.36 -10.60 -0.27
N GLY A 56 -19.09 -10.68 0.86
CA GLY A 56 -18.55 -10.32 2.17
C GLY A 56 -17.30 -11.12 2.53
N LEU A 57 -17.28 -12.43 2.24
CA LEU A 57 -16.09 -13.27 2.43
C LEU A 57 -14.91 -12.82 1.55
N ALA A 58 -15.15 -12.42 0.30
CA ALA A 58 -14.10 -11.93 -0.58
C ALA A 58 -13.47 -10.61 -0.08
N VAL A 59 -14.28 -9.69 0.45
CA VAL A 59 -13.80 -8.45 1.08
C VAL A 59 -13.02 -8.75 2.36
N SER A 60 -13.56 -9.62 3.21
CA SER A 60 -12.95 -9.99 4.49
C SER A 60 -11.64 -10.77 4.30
N ALA A 61 -11.53 -11.61 3.26
CA ALA A 61 -10.34 -12.40 2.97
C ALA A 61 -9.09 -11.54 2.82
N TYR A 62 -9.21 -10.37 2.16
CA TYR A 62 -8.13 -9.40 2.10
C TYR A 62 -7.76 -8.87 3.51
N ALA A 63 -8.73 -8.42 4.27
CA ALA A 63 -8.48 -7.82 5.59
C ALA A 63 -7.82 -8.81 6.56
N PHE A 64 -8.31 -10.05 6.60
CA PHE A 64 -7.72 -11.10 7.44
C PHE A 64 -6.30 -11.45 7.02
N SER A 65 -6.06 -11.66 5.73
CA SER A 65 -4.74 -12.00 5.22
C SER A 65 -3.74 -10.84 5.42
N ALA A 66 -4.17 -9.59 5.25
CA ALA A 66 -3.37 -8.41 5.51
C ALA A 66 -3.02 -8.27 7.00
N GLY A 67 -3.97 -8.53 7.90
CA GLY A 67 -3.72 -8.53 9.35
C GLY A 67 -2.70 -9.58 9.76
N ILE A 68 -2.86 -10.82 9.29
CA ILE A 68 -1.92 -11.92 9.57
C ILE A 68 -0.53 -11.60 9.05
N SER A 69 -0.40 -11.17 7.80
CA SER A 69 0.91 -10.88 7.20
C SER A 69 1.61 -9.69 7.86
N GLY A 70 0.86 -8.66 8.24
CA GLY A 70 1.39 -7.51 8.97
C GLY A 70 2.00 -7.90 10.31
N LEU A 71 1.32 -8.78 11.07
CA LEU A 71 1.84 -9.31 12.34
C LEU A 71 3.09 -10.18 12.15
N LEU A 72 3.06 -11.10 11.18
CA LEU A 72 4.19 -11.98 10.91
C LEU A 72 5.43 -11.20 10.46
N THR A 73 5.26 -10.13 9.71
CA THR A 73 6.37 -9.32 9.19
C THR A 73 7.13 -8.58 10.30
N ALA A 74 6.47 -8.24 11.40
CA ALA A 74 7.12 -7.56 12.53
C ALA A 74 8.33 -8.32 13.08
N GLY A 75 8.36 -9.67 12.94
CA GLY A 75 9.45 -10.50 13.44
C GLY A 75 10.70 -10.58 12.54
N PHE A 76 10.59 -10.30 11.24
CA PHE A 76 11.71 -10.47 10.32
C PHE A 76 12.09 -9.22 9.49
N ALA A 77 11.20 -8.24 9.42
CA ALA A 77 11.39 -7.06 8.57
C ALA A 77 12.68 -6.28 8.90
N ASP A 78 13.13 -6.32 10.15
CA ASP A 78 14.34 -5.62 10.61
C ASP A 78 15.65 -6.23 10.12
N LYS A 79 15.60 -7.42 9.53
CA LYS A 79 16.80 -8.13 9.02
C LYS A 79 17.13 -7.81 7.56
N TYR A 80 16.25 -7.07 6.88
CA TYR A 80 16.37 -6.83 5.45
C TYR A 80 16.41 -5.35 5.11
N ASP A 81 17.04 -5.00 3.97
CA ASP A 81 16.97 -3.66 3.38
C ASP A 81 15.51 -3.28 3.11
N ARG A 82 15.06 -2.15 3.70
CA ARG A 82 13.66 -1.69 3.62
C ARG A 82 13.19 -1.47 2.19
N LYS A 83 14.06 -0.96 1.30
CA LYS A 83 13.72 -0.78 -0.11
C LYS A 83 13.47 -2.12 -0.79
N LYS A 84 14.35 -3.11 -0.59
CA LYS A 84 14.19 -4.44 -1.19
C LYS A 84 12.92 -5.11 -0.69
N LEU A 85 12.65 -4.98 0.60
CA LEU A 85 11.44 -5.52 1.22
C LEU A 85 10.18 -4.86 0.63
N LEU A 86 10.17 -3.52 0.52
CA LEU A 86 9.06 -2.79 -0.12
C LEU A 86 8.83 -3.26 -1.55
N LEU A 87 9.88 -3.35 -2.36
CA LEU A 87 9.79 -3.78 -3.76
C LEU A 87 9.25 -5.21 -3.89
N PHE A 88 9.69 -6.13 -3.02
CA PHE A 88 9.24 -7.52 -3.00
C PHE A 88 7.73 -7.61 -2.67
N PHE A 89 7.29 -6.96 -1.61
CA PHE A 89 5.88 -6.98 -1.23
C PHE A 89 5.01 -6.22 -2.23
N TYR A 90 5.52 -5.16 -2.82
CA TYR A 90 4.76 -4.36 -3.78
C TYR A 90 4.58 -5.08 -5.13
N ILE A 91 5.57 -5.84 -5.61
CA ILE A 91 5.39 -6.66 -6.82
C ILE A 91 4.40 -7.81 -6.57
N GLY A 92 4.41 -8.43 -5.38
CA GLY A 92 3.42 -9.43 -5.00
C GLY A 92 1.99 -8.85 -4.91
N PHE A 93 1.84 -7.64 -4.38
CA PHE A 93 0.59 -6.89 -4.37
C PHE A 93 0.10 -6.62 -5.81
N ILE A 94 0.98 -6.14 -6.71
CA ILE A 94 0.66 -5.91 -8.12
C ILE A 94 0.17 -7.19 -8.79
N ALA A 95 0.86 -8.31 -8.58
CA ALA A 95 0.46 -9.60 -9.12
C ALA A 95 -0.91 -10.06 -8.58
N GLY A 96 -1.16 -9.90 -7.28
CA GLY A 96 -2.45 -10.19 -6.66
C GLY A 96 -3.59 -9.31 -7.21
N THR A 97 -3.36 -8.01 -7.36
CA THR A 97 -4.34 -7.06 -7.93
C THR A 97 -4.61 -7.39 -9.40
N LEU A 98 -3.57 -7.71 -10.17
CA LEU A 98 -3.73 -8.18 -11.56
C LEU A 98 -4.58 -9.44 -11.61
N PHE A 99 -4.32 -10.40 -10.71
CA PHE A 99 -5.12 -11.61 -10.60
C PHE A 99 -6.58 -11.30 -10.24
N CYS A 100 -6.87 -10.32 -9.39
CA CYS A 100 -8.25 -9.84 -9.15
C CYS A 100 -8.93 -9.39 -10.44
N GLY A 101 -8.26 -8.61 -11.28
CA GLY A 101 -8.80 -8.14 -12.57
C GLY A 101 -9.01 -9.26 -13.61
N LEU A 102 -8.32 -10.38 -13.49
CA LEU A 102 -8.41 -11.53 -14.41
C LEU A 102 -9.35 -12.63 -13.91
N THR A 103 -9.97 -12.49 -12.73
CA THR A 103 -10.80 -13.56 -12.17
C THR A 103 -12.06 -13.81 -13.00
N SER A 104 -12.41 -15.08 -13.14
CA SER A 104 -13.64 -15.55 -13.79
C SER A 104 -14.51 -16.39 -12.85
N SER A 105 -14.04 -16.73 -11.66
CA SER A 105 -14.74 -17.55 -10.68
C SER A 105 -14.59 -17.04 -9.25
N TYR A 106 -15.54 -17.41 -8.39
CA TYR A 106 -15.51 -17.07 -6.98
C TYR A 106 -14.21 -17.53 -6.27
N THR A 107 -13.80 -18.77 -6.54
CA THR A 107 -12.58 -19.33 -5.93
C THR A 107 -11.32 -18.54 -6.34
N MET A 108 -11.23 -18.16 -7.62
CA MET A 108 -10.15 -17.31 -8.10
C MET A 108 -10.16 -15.94 -7.42
N LEU A 109 -11.35 -15.33 -7.25
CA LEU A 109 -11.48 -14.04 -6.58
C LEU A 109 -11.00 -14.11 -5.12
N ILE A 110 -11.43 -15.12 -4.35
CA ILE A 110 -10.98 -15.32 -2.96
C ILE A 110 -9.46 -15.49 -2.92
N SER A 111 -8.90 -16.35 -3.77
CA SER A 111 -7.46 -16.59 -3.84
C SER A 111 -6.69 -15.30 -4.16
N ALA A 112 -7.17 -14.53 -5.13
CA ALA A 112 -6.58 -13.25 -5.50
C ALA A 112 -6.62 -12.26 -4.32
N ARG A 113 -7.75 -12.17 -3.59
CA ARG A 113 -7.90 -11.29 -2.42
C ARG A 113 -6.98 -11.69 -1.26
N ILE A 114 -6.81 -12.99 -1.03
CA ILE A 114 -5.86 -13.50 -0.01
C ILE A 114 -4.42 -13.10 -0.41
N ILE A 115 -4.03 -13.35 -1.65
CA ILE A 115 -2.69 -12.98 -2.15
C ILE A 115 -2.47 -11.47 -2.03
N THR A 116 -3.40 -10.67 -2.53
CA THR A 116 -3.30 -9.20 -2.48
C THR A 116 -3.20 -8.69 -1.04
N GLY A 117 -3.97 -9.28 -0.11
CA GLY A 117 -3.94 -8.94 1.30
C GLY A 117 -2.63 -9.33 1.98
N LEU A 118 -2.11 -10.54 1.71
CA LEU A 118 -0.81 -11.00 2.26
C LEU A 118 0.33 -10.05 1.89
N PHE A 119 0.38 -9.59 0.67
CA PHE A 119 1.42 -8.66 0.22
C PHE A 119 1.11 -7.22 0.61
N GLY A 120 -0.13 -6.77 0.45
CA GLY A 120 -0.57 -5.39 0.74
C GLY A 120 -0.47 -5.02 2.22
N GLY A 121 -0.78 -5.96 3.13
CA GLY A 121 -0.75 -5.74 4.58
C GLY A 121 0.64 -5.38 5.13
N VAL A 122 1.70 -5.86 4.49
CA VAL A 122 3.09 -5.58 4.90
C VAL A 122 3.57 -4.21 4.43
N ILE A 123 3.06 -3.72 3.30
CA ILE A 123 3.55 -2.48 2.67
C ILE A 123 3.42 -1.29 3.62
N GLY A 124 2.33 -1.21 4.38
CA GLY A 124 2.12 -0.13 5.35
C GLY A 124 3.19 -0.09 6.44
N SER A 125 3.49 -1.23 7.06
CA SER A 125 4.49 -1.33 8.12
C SER A 125 5.91 -1.08 7.60
N VAL A 126 6.26 -1.59 6.42
CA VAL A 126 7.56 -1.31 5.77
C VAL A 126 7.69 0.17 5.42
N SER A 127 6.63 0.82 4.94
CA SER A 127 6.63 2.26 4.66
C SER A 127 6.87 3.08 5.92
N MET A 128 6.25 2.71 7.05
CA MET A 128 6.50 3.36 8.35
C MET A 128 7.94 3.15 8.83
N ALA A 129 8.51 1.96 8.63
CA ALA A 129 9.91 1.68 8.95
C ALA A 129 10.86 2.53 8.10
N ILE A 130 10.60 2.71 6.80
CA ILE A 130 11.37 3.62 5.93
C ILE A 130 11.33 5.05 6.47
N VAL A 131 10.17 5.52 6.91
CA VAL A 131 10.05 6.85 7.53
C VAL A 131 10.88 6.95 8.80
N ALA A 132 10.85 5.91 9.64
CA ALA A 132 11.64 5.89 10.87
C ALA A 132 13.16 5.91 10.61
N ASP A 133 13.61 5.25 9.54
CA ASP A 133 15.04 5.15 9.21
C ASP A 133 15.57 6.40 8.47
N LEU A 134 14.74 7.08 7.66
CA LEU A 134 15.17 8.22 6.82
C LEU A 134 14.89 9.60 7.42
N PHE A 135 13.98 9.69 8.39
CA PHE A 135 13.56 10.98 8.94
C PHE A 135 13.79 11.07 10.46
N PRO A 136 14.34 12.20 10.95
CA PRO A 136 14.50 12.42 12.38
C PRO A 136 13.13 12.47 13.07
N MET A 137 13.12 12.11 14.36
CA MET A 137 11.90 11.98 15.17
C MET A 137 10.95 13.18 15.04
N GLN A 138 11.52 14.40 15.02
CA GLN A 138 10.77 15.66 14.96
C GLN A 138 10.01 15.86 13.63
N GLN A 139 10.41 15.15 12.57
CA GLN A 139 9.79 15.28 11.25
C GLN A 139 8.84 14.12 10.93
N ARG A 140 8.91 12.99 11.64
CA ARG A 140 8.14 11.77 11.33
C ARG A 140 6.64 12.01 11.30
N GLY A 141 6.10 12.75 12.27
CA GLY A 141 4.67 13.06 12.29
C GLY A 141 4.21 13.84 11.05
N ARG A 142 5.03 14.79 10.58
CA ARG A 142 4.74 15.55 9.36
C ARG A 142 4.81 14.68 8.11
N VAL A 143 5.80 13.79 8.02
CA VAL A 143 5.94 12.85 6.91
C VAL A 143 4.76 11.87 6.88
N MET A 144 4.39 11.31 8.03
CA MET A 144 3.21 10.44 8.16
C MET A 144 1.92 11.16 7.72
N GLY A 145 1.76 12.43 8.07
CA GLY A 145 0.64 13.25 7.60
C GLY A 145 0.58 13.35 6.07
N PHE A 146 1.72 13.57 5.41
CA PHE A 146 1.78 13.58 3.94
C PHE A 146 1.47 12.21 3.33
N MET A 147 1.94 11.12 3.93
CA MET A 147 1.60 9.76 3.47
C MET A 147 0.10 9.48 3.59
N GLN A 148 -0.53 9.93 4.67
CA GLN A 148 -1.98 9.77 4.87
C GLN A 148 -2.81 10.60 3.87
N MET A 149 -2.24 11.60 3.19
CA MET A 149 -2.91 12.24 2.06
C MET A 149 -3.12 11.26 0.90
N GLY A 150 -2.24 10.26 0.70
CA GLY A 150 -2.45 9.17 -0.25
C GLY A 150 -3.70 8.35 0.08
N PHE A 151 -3.93 8.06 1.37
CA PHE A 151 -5.16 7.41 1.83
C PHE A 151 -6.40 8.27 1.52
N GLY A 152 -6.40 9.54 1.89
CA GLY A 152 -7.51 10.45 1.61
C GLY A 152 -7.78 10.63 0.11
N ALA A 153 -6.72 10.78 -0.70
CA ALA A 153 -6.81 10.92 -2.14
C ALA A 153 -7.41 9.65 -2.80
N SER A 154 -7.11 8.45 -2.29
CA SER A 154 -7.69 7.21 -2.81
C SER A 154 -9.21 7.19 -2.65
N GLN A 155 -9.74 7.77 -1.60
CA GLN A 155 -11.18 7.82 -1.34
C GLN A 155 -11.89 8.94 -2.13
N VAL A 156 -11.30 10.13 -2.15
CA VAL A 156 -11.91 11.31 -2.78
C VAL A 156 -11.82 11.28 -4.30
N LEU A 157 -10.69 10.83 -4.84
CA LEU A 157 -10.43 10.78 -6.28
C LEU A 157 -10.47 9.35 -6.82
N GLY A 158 -9.83 8.41 -6.11
CA GLY A 158 -9.65 7.05 -6.61
C GLY A 158 -10.97 6.30 -6.77
N ILE A 159 -11.87 6.34 -5.79
CA ILE A 159 -13.16 5.63 -5.85
C ILE A 159 -14.05 6.18 -6.97
N PRO A 160 -14.30 7.49 -7.11
CA PRO A 160 -15.11 8.02 -8.22
C PRO A 160 -14.54 7.69 -9.60
N ILE A 161 -13.22 7.81 -9.77
CA ILE A 161 -12.56 7.47 -11.03
C ILE A 161 -12.73 5.97 -11.32
N SER A 162 -12.55 5.12 -10.32
CA SER A 162 -12.71 3.67 -10.44
C SER A 162 -14.14 3.29 -10.83
N LEU A 163 -15.14 3.92 -10.22
CA LEU A 163 -16.56 3.69 -10.59
C LEU A 163 -16.87 4.14 -12.00
N PHE A 164 -16.36 5.29 -12.41
CA PHE A 164 -16.54 5.77 -13.78
C PHE A 164 -15.94 4.78 -14.80
N ILE A 165 -14.73 4.30 -14.54
CA ILE A 165 -14.02 3.31 -15.36
C ILE A 165 -14.79 1.98 -15.37
N ALA A 166 -15.27 1.51 -14.23
CA ALA A 166 -16.01 0.27 -14.11
C ALA A 166 -17.34 0.31 -14.85
N ASN A 167 -18.06 1.43 -14.81
CA ASN A 167 -19.31 1.61 -15.54
C ASN A 167 -19.13 1.61 -17.06
N THR A 168 -17.94 2.03 -17.53
CA THR A 168 -17.63 2.15 -18.97
C THR A 168 -17.04 0.85 -19.54
N TRP A 169 -16.14 0.21 -18.81
CA TRP A 169 -15.32 -0.93 -19.31
C TRP A 169 -15.46 -2.21 -18.49
N GLY A 170 -16.37 -2.23 -17.52
CA GLY A 170 -16.61 -3.38 -16.66
C GLY A 170 -15.85 -3.34 -15.33
N TRP A 171 -16.31 -4.14 -14.37
CA TRP A 171 -15.83 -4.15 -12.98
C TRP A 171 -14.35 -4.54 -12.82
N GLN A 172 -13.76 -5.20 -13.82
CA GLN A 172 -12.33 -5.57 -13.81
C GLN A 172 -11.41 -4.37 -14.05
N SER A 173 -11.88 -3.36 -14.77
CA SER A 173 -11.08 -2.24 -15.27
C SER A 173 -10.38 -1.42 -14.19
N PRO A 174 -10.98 -1.15 -13.01
CA PRO A 174 -10.30 -0.47 -11.92
C PRO A 174 -9.06 -1.22 -11.41
N PHE A 175 -9.10 -2.55 -11.38
CA PHE A 175 -7.93 -3.33 -10.97
C PHE A 175 -6.78 -3.18 -11.96
N PHE A 176 -7.05 -3.17 -13.26
CA PHE A 176 -6.02 -2.89 -14.27
C PHE A 176 -5.47 -1.47 -14.16
N MET A 177 -6.31 -0.48 -13.88
CA MET A 177 -5.85 0.90 -13.63
C MET A 177 -4.90 0.95 -12.43
N ILE A 178 -5.26 0.29 -11.31
CA ILE A 178 -4.42 0.22 -10.11
C ILE A 178 -3.09 -0.47 -10.43
N VAL A 179 -3.10 -1.56 -11.19
CA VAL A 179 -1.90 -2.28 -11.61
C VAL A 179 -0.97 -1.37 -12.42
N ILE A 180 -1.49 -0.65 -13.41
CA ILE A 180 -0.68 0.27 -14.23
C ILE A 180 -0.02 1.33 -13.35
N LEU A 181 -0.80 1.97 -12.47
CA LEU A 181 -0.29 2.98 -11.56
C LEU A 181 0.76 2.40 -10.60
N ALA A 182 0.48 1.23 -10.02
CA ALA A 182 1.38 0.56 -9.09
C ALA A 182 2.70 0.13 -9.75
N VAL A 183 2.66 -0.34 -11.01
CA VAL A 183 3.86 -0.67 -11.80
C VAL A 183 4.71 0.58 -12.02
N ILE A 184 4.10 1.71 -12.39
CA ILE A 184 4.83 2.98 -12.57
C ILE A 184 5.52 3.38 -11.27
N VAL A 185 4.80 3.34 -10.14
CA VAL A 185 5.36 3.68 -8.82
C VAL A 185 6.49 2.69 -8.45
N TRP A 186 6.29 1.39 -8.66
CA TRP A 186 7.29 0.35 -8.40
C TRP A 186 8.58 0.60 -9.20
N LEU A 187 8.46 0.93 -10.49
CA LEU A 187 9.60 1.26 -11.35
C LEU A 187 10.35 2.49 -10.82
N ILE A 188 9.62 3.56 -10.45
CA ILE A 188 10.26 4.76 -9.92
C ILE A 188 10.98 4.46 -8.59
N ILE A 189 10.38 3.68 -7.68
CA ILE A 189 11.03 3.24 -6.43
C ILE A 189 12.30 2.45 -6.76
N SER A 190 12.22 1.51 -7.72
CA SER A 190 13.35 0.67 -8.12
C SER A 190 14.55 1.49 -8.57
N PHE A 191 14.34 2.50 -9.43
CA PHE A 191 15.43 3.28 -10.04
C PHE A 191 15.85 4.52 -9.23
N LYS A 192 14.93 5.18 -8.53
CA LYS A 192 15.20 6.49 -7.90
C LYS A 192 15.41 6.42 -6.39
N MET A 193 14.88 5.41 -5.71
CA MET A 193 15.06 5.28 -4.27
C MET A 193 16.39 4.60 -3.97
N GLN A 194 17.15 5.17 -3.02
CA GLN A 194 18.40 4.57 -2.52
C GLN A 194 18.10 3.40 -1.57
N PRO A 195 19.03 2.43 -1.39
CA PRO A 195 18.91 1.40 -0.36
C PRO A 195 18.72 2.02 1.03
N VAL A 196 17.87 1.38 1.85
CA VAL A 196 17.58 1.82 3.22
C VAL A 196 18.00 0.69 4.16
N ASN A 197 19.29 0.68 4.50
CA ASN A 197 19.94 -0.39 5.25
C ASN A 197 20.73 0.11 6.48
N LYS A 198 20.67 1.40 6.82
CA LYS A 198 21.40 1.97 7.95
C LYS A 198 21.15 1.27 9.28
N HIS A 199 19.95 0.74 9.49
CA HIS A 199 19.59 -0.02 10.68
C HIS A 199 20.35 -1.36 10.80
N LEU A 200 20.86 -1.91 9.68
CA LEU A 200 21.65 -3.15 9.65
C LEU A 200 23.10 -2.93 10.08
N GLU A 201 23.59 -1.70 10.07
CA GLU A 201 24.96 -1.32 10.43
C GLU A 201 25.12 -1.08 11.94
N ILE A 202 24.01 -0.97 12.69
CA ILE A 202 24.02 -0.81 14.14
C ILE A 202 24.12 -2.21 14.75
N PRO A 203 25.24 -2.57 15.45
CA PRO A 203 25.31 -3.84 16.16
C PRO A 203 24.14 -3.93 17.13
N ALA A 204 23.41 -5.05 17.10
CA ALA A 204 22.42 -5.32 18.15
C ALA A 204 23.19 -5.40 19.47
N GLU A 205 23.10 -4.37 20.32
CA GLU A 205 23.50 -4.49 21.72
C GLU A 205 22.65 -5.60 22.33
N ARG A 206 23.29 -6.77 22.46
CA ARG A 206 22.74 -7.89 23.21
C ARG A 206 22.72 -7.50 24.69
N ASN A 207 21.56 -7.12 25.18
CA ASN A 207 21.23 -7.28 26.59
C ASN A 207 20.53 -8.61 26.81
#